data_a03ee26ec4a8c9b81b7d3317a7eee8dd
#
_entry.id   a03ee26ec4a8c9b81b7d3317a7eee8dd
#
_cell.length_a   1.000
_cell.length_b   1.000
_cell.length_c   1.000
_cell.angle_alpha   90.00
_cell.angle_beta   90.00
_cell.angle_gamma   90.00
#
_symmetry.space_group_name_H-M   'P 1'
#
loop_
_entity.id
_entity.type
_entity.pdbx_description
1 polymer ?
#
loop_
_entity_poly.entity_id
_entity_poly.type
_entity_poly.pdbx_seq_one_letter_code
_entity_poly.pdbx_strand_id
1 'polypeptide(L)'
;MICADELGPVSPRTFAPPPGWSADGHRIKAPLAYSRGLDKAWVYGALRVRDGCALTRTGPSRNTLGYLDLLDRIAQANPCGDLYVIQDNLSSHTSGPIQVWLAEHPRVHPVPSPVGASWLDLQEAWWRLLRKEAFAGQTFADHTEIEHAVARATDRLNARAKPWVWGRPQPTPRRYRRVFAYRL
;
A
#
# COMPACT_ATOMS: atom_id res chain seq x y z
N MET A 1 -4.27 -2.06 15.14
CA MET A 1 -3.17 -2.65 14.37
C MET A 1 -3.08 -1.95 13.03
N ILE A 2 -1.87 -1.57 12.65
CA ILE A 2 -1.55 -0.79 11.44
C ILE A 2 -0.37 -1.49 10.77
N CYS A 3 -0.39 -1.61 9.45
CA CYS A 3 0.76 -2.04 8.65
C CYS A 3 1.37 -0.80 7.99
N ALA A 4 2.66 -0.58 8.15
CA ALA A 4 3.37 0.59 7.64
C ALA A 4 4.55 0.17 6.75
N ASP A 5 4.68 0.80 5.58
CA ASP A 5 5.70 0.48 4.58
C ASP A 5 5.92 1.65 3.61
N GLU A 6 6.96 1.58 2.77
CA GLU A 6 7.26 2.55 1.73
C GLU A 6 7.22 1.94 0.33
N LEU A 7 6.51 2.63 -0.54
CA LEU A 7 6.48 2.35 -1.97
C LEU A 7 7.42 3.29 -2.73
N GLY A 8 8.35 2.75 -3.48
CA GLY A 8 9.19 3.58 -4.34
C GLY A 8 10.55 2.99 -4.70
N PRO A 9 11.40 3.78 -5.36
CA PRO A 9 11.08 5.11 -5.88
C PRO A 9 10.11 5.07 -7.07
N VAL A 10 9.17 6.00 -7.10
CA VAL A 10 8.28 6.25 -8.23
C VAL A 10 8.81 7.43 -9.03
N SER A 11 9.22 7.19 -10.28
CA SER A 11 9.71 8.25 -11.17
C SER A 11 8.63 8.70 -12.13
N PRO A 12 8.57 9.99 -12.48
CA PRO A 12 7.68 10.51 -13.52
C PRO A 12 7.90 9.78 -14.85
N ARG A 13 6.86 9.25 -15.41
CA ARG A 13 6.86 8.49 -16.69
C ARG A 13 5.43 8.13 -17.09
N THR A 14 5.29 7.56 -18.29
CA THR A 14 4.06 6.89 -18.68
C THR A 14 3.99 5.49 -18.05
N PHE A 15 2.96 5.23 -17.29
CA PHE A 15 2.69 3.92 -16.71
C PHE A 15 1.79 3.10 -17.63
N ALA A 16 2.12 1.82 -17.81
CA ALA A 16 1.30 0.92 -18.59
C ALA A 16 -0.13 0.84 -18.02
N PRO A 17 -1.16 0.81 -18.88
CA PRO A 17 -2.51 0.50 -18.44
C PRO A 17 -2.58 -0.92 -17.85
N PRO A 18 -3.64 -1.25 -17.09
CA PRO A 18 -3.86 -2.62 -16.67
C PRO A 18 -3.84 -3.55 -17.90
N PRO A 19 -3.29 -4.78 -17.78
CA PRO A 19 -3.29 -5.72 -18.88
C PRO A 19 -4.73 -5.99 -19.32
N GLY A 20 -4.97 -5.82 -20.64
CA GLY A 20 -6.23 -6.10 -21.29
C GLY A 20 -6.11 -7.31 -22.21
N TRP A 21 -7.23 -7.73 -22.75
CA TRP A 21 -7.33 -8.76 -23.78
C TRP A 21 -7.95 -8.13 -25.03
N SER A 22 -7.37 -8.41 -26.19
CA SER A 22 -7.97 -8.04 -27.46
C SER A 22 -9.17 -8.93 -27.78
N ALA A 23 -10.00 -8.52 -28.71
CA ALA A 23 -11.19 -9.29 -29.11
C ALA A 23 -10.86 -10.69 -29.64
N ASP A 24 -9.64 -10.89 -30.16
CA ASP A 24 -9.11 -12.16 -30.66
C ASP A 24 -8.43 -13.01 -29.56
N GLY A 25 -8.51 -12.60 -28.28
CA GLY A 25 -8.02 -13.37 -27.14
C GLY A 25 -6.54 -13.18 -26.83
N HIS A 26 -5.83 -12.25 -27.49
CA HIS A 26 -4.44 -11.96 -27.19
C HIS A 26 -4.27 -10.96 -26.05
N ARG A 27 -3.25 -11.17 -25.22
CA ARG A 27 -2.93 -10.25 -24.12
C ARG A 27 -2.30 -8.97 -24.69
N ILE A 28 -2.94 -7.84 -24.46
CA ILE A 28 -2.42 -6.51 -24.82
C ILE A 28 -1.35 -6.13 -23.80
N LYS A 29 -0.11 -5.92 -24.28
CA LYS A 29 1.00 -5.38 -23.48
C LYS A 29 1.25 -3.95 -23.94
N ALA A 30 1.16 -2.97 -23.02
CA ALA A 30 1.58 -1.62 -23.33
C ALA A 30 3.11 -1.51 -23.23
N PRO A 31 3.74 -0.67 -24.09
CA PRO A 31 5.16 -0.37 -23.96
C PRO A 31 5.45 0.31 -22.62
N LEU A 32 6.54 -0.10 -21.97
CA LEU A 32 7.02 0.55 -20.75
C LEU A 32 7.94 1.69 -21.16
N ALA A 33 7.60 2.90 -20.73
CA ALA A 33 8.52 4.03 -20.80
C ALA A 33 9.49 3.94 -19.62
N TYR A 34 10.80 3.88 -19.91
CA TYR A 34 11.84 3.95 -18.90
C TYR A 34 12.28 5.42 -18.77
N SER A 35 11.98 6.04 -17.63
CA SER A 35 12.59 7.31 -17.25
C SER A 35 13.67 7.03 -16.21
N ARG A 36 14.89 7.48 -16.47
CA ARG A 36 16.00 7.53 -15.50
C ARG A 36 16.17 8.95 -14.92
N GLY A 37 15.09 9.73 -14.87
CA GLY A 37 15.09 11.06 -14.32
C GLY A 37 15.57 11.09 -12.85
N LEU A 38 16.24 12.18 -12.46
CA LEU A 38 16.63 12.44 -11.07
C LEU A 38 15.39 12.69 -10.19
N ASP A 39 14.29 13.10 -10.82
CA ASP A 39 13.02 13.34 -10.14
C ASP A 39 12.34 12.02 -9.75
N LYS A 40 12.05 11.87 -8.47
CA LYS A 40 11.44 10.66 -7.92
C LYS A 40 10.68 10.97 -6.63
N ALA A 41 9.61 10.25 -6.40
CA ALA A 41 8.86 10.27 -5.16
C ALA A 41 8.92 8.93 -4.43
N TRP A 42 8.92 8.98 -3.12
CA TRP A 42 8.63 7.85 -2.24
C TRP A 42 7.27 8.05 -1.60
N VAL A 43 6.47 7.00 -1.53
CA VAL A 43 5.16 7.03 -0.88
C VAL A 43 5.26 6.25 0.42
N TYR A 44 5.09 6.92 1.52
CA TYR A 44 4.93 6.32 2.84
C TYR A 44 3.46 5.99 3.05
N GLY A 45 3.17 4.81 3.58
CA GLY A 45 1.79 4.37 3.79
C GLY A 45 1.58 3.64 5.10
N ALA A 46 0.38 3.78 5.61
CA ALA A 46 -0.07 3.10 6.81
C ALA A 46 -1.51 2.61 6.64
N LEU A 47 -1.67 1.30 6.55
CA LEU A 47 -2.96 0.63 6.42
C LEU A 47 -3.51 0.27 7.79
N ARG A 48 -4.65 0.81 8.16
CA ARG A 48 -5.38 0.42 9.37
C ARG A 48 -6.22 -0.83 9.09
N VAL A 49 -5.79 -1.96 9.65
CA VAL A 49 -6.31 -3.30 9.30
C VAL A 49 -7.80 -3.46 9.63
N ARG A 50 -8.27 -2.86 10.74
CA ARG A 50 -9.64 -3.05 11.24
C ARG A 50 -10.75 -2.55 10.31
N ASP A 51 -10.46 -1.55 9.50
CA ASP A 51 -11.43 -0.92 8.59
C ASP A 51 -10.91 -0.76 7.16
N GLY A 52 -9.61 -1.00 6.94
CA GLY A 52 -8.98 -0.91 5.64
C GLY A 52 -8.68 0.50 5.17
N CYS A 53 -8.88 1.51 6.02
CA CYS A 53 -8.47 2.87 5.72
C CYS A 53 -6.95 3.00 5.74
N ALA A 54 -6.40 3.73 4.80
CA ALA A 54 -4.98 3.99 4.71
C ALA A 54 -4.67 5.48 4.78
N LEU A 55 -3.51 5.79 5.36
CA LEU A 55 -2.87 7.10 5.28
C LEU A 55 -1.72 6.99 4.28
N THR A 56 -1.54 8.01 3.45
CA THR A 56 -0.37 8.12 2.59
C THR A 56 0.23 9.52 2.67
N ARG A 57 1.53 9.59 2.46
CA ARG A 57 2.27 10.82 2.19
C ARG A 57 3.37 10.55 1.17
N THR A 58 3.78 11.56 0.45
CA THR A 58 4.90 11.50 -0.47
C THR A 58 6.11 12.26 0.07
N GLY A 59 7.28 11.90 -0.38
CA GLY A 59 8.52 12.57 -0.04
C GLY A 59 9.61 12.29 -1.07
N PRO A 60 10.67 13.12 -1.13
CA PRO A 60 11.72 13.00 -2.15
C PRO A 60 12.66 11.80 -1.90
N SER A 61 12.67 11.27 -0.70
CA SER A 61 13.57 10.19 -0.32
C SER A 61 12.94 9.30 0.75
N ARG A 62 13.40 8.05 0.85
CA ARG A 62 13.10 7.15 1.95
C ARG A 62 14.15 7.37 3.05
N ASN A 63 13.72 7.94 4.16
CA ASN A 63 14.61 8.28 5.28
C ASN A 63 13.85 8.30 6.61
N THR A 64 14.61 8.43 7.70
CA THR A 64 14.09 8.52 9.08
C THR A 64 13.07 9.65 9.28
N LEU A 65 13.32 10.85 8.70
CA LEU A 65 12.41 12.00 8.87
C LEU A 65 11.05 11.74 8.22
N GLY A 66 11.06 11.11 7.03
CA GLY A 66 9.82 10.72 6.37
C GLY A 66 9.03 9.67 7.16
N TYR A 67 9.74 8.75 7.79
CA TYR A 67 9.09 7.74 8.63
C TYR A 67 8.57 8.33 9.94
N LEU A 68 9.29 9.26 10.58
CA LEU A 68 8.80 10.01 11.75
C LEU A 68 7.49 10.73 11.44
N ASP A 69 7.43 11.48 10.33
CA ASP A 69 6.20 12.16 9.95
C ASP A 69 5.03 11.17 9.68
N LEU A 70 5.33 9.97 9.15
CA LEU A 70 4.30 8.93 9.04
C LEU A 70 3.80 8.47 10.41
N LEU A 71 4.70 8.24 11.38
CA LEU A 71 4.34 7.85 12.74
C LEU A 71 3.49 8.91 13.44
N ASP A 72 3.85 10.20 13.30
CA ASP A 72 3.04 11.32 13.81
C ASP A 72 1.62 11.31 13.25
N ARG A 73 1.49 11.14 11.94
CA ARG A 73 0.18 11.05 11.28
C ARG A 73 -0.63 9.85 11.75
N ILE A 74 0.02 8.70 11.93
CA ILE A 74 -0.61 7.50 12.51
C ILE A 74 -1.13 7.79 13.91
N ALA A 75 -0.31 8.41 14.76
CA ALA A 75 -0.67 8.73 16.14
C ALA A 75 -1.83 9.73 16.21
N GLN A 76 -1.81 10.77 15.37
CA GLN A 76 -2.87 11.77 15.25
C GLN A 76 -4.20 11.17 14.75
N ALA A 77 -4.15 10.32 13.73
CA ALA A 77 -5.35 9.67 13.18
C ALA A 77 -5.94 8.59 14.09
N ASN A 78 -5.21 8.21 15.14
CA ASN A 78 -5.64 7.19 16.12
C ASN A 78 -5.36 7.69 17.54
N PRO A 79 -6.13 8.65 18.05
CA PRO A 79 -5.84 9.34 19.31
C PRO A 79 -5.99 8.47 20.57
N CYS A 80 -6.69 7.34 20.48
CA CYS A 80 -7.00 6.50 21.63
C CYS A 80 -6.48 5.07 21.48
N GLY A 81 -6.08 4.46 22.61
CA GLY A 81 -5.67 3.06 22.70
C GLY A 81 -4.28 2.77 22.17
N ASP A 82 -3.83 1.53 22.37
CA ASP A 82 -2.53 1.06 21.89
C ASP A 82 -2.51 0.88 20.39
N LEU A 83 -1.38 1.26 19.79
CA LEU A 83 -1.11 1.17 18.37
C LEU A 83 0.00 0.17 18.11
N TYR A 84 -0.31 -0.96 17.54
CA TYR A 84 0.66 -1.94 17.06
C TYR A 84 0.94 -1.65 15.59
N VAL A 85 2.18 -1.22 15.29
CA VAL A 85 2.63 -0.85 13.94
C VAL A 85 3.52 -1.95 13.40
N ILE A 86 2.98 -2.77 12.49
CA ILE A 86 3.74 -3.78 11.75
C ILE A 86 4.57 -3.07 10.70
N GLN A 87 5.87 -3.34 10.68
CA GLN A 87 6.85 -2.71 9.79
C GLN A 87 7.96 -3.68 9.43
N ASP A 88 8.72 -3.37 8.40
CA ASP A 88 9.95 -4.11 8.10
C ASP A 88 11.14 -3.69 9.00
N ASN A 89 12.27 -4.36 8.83
CA ASN A 89 13.48 -4.13 9.63
C ASN A 89 14.42 -3.11 8.99
N LEU A 90 13.92 -2.10 8.29
CA LEU A 90 14.78 -1.05 7.73
C LEU A 90 15.51 -0.27 8.83
N SER A 91 16.75 0.11 8.56
CA SER A 91 17.55 0.91 9.49
C SER A 91 16.92 2.29 9.80
N SER A 92 16.16 2.85 8.87
CA SER A 92 15.36 4.07 9.09
C SER A 92 14.29 3.91 10.18
N HIS A 93 13.77 2.70 10.39
CA HIS A 93 12.72 2.39 11.37
C HIS A 93 13.26 2.11 12.77
N THR A 94 14.55 1.85 12.90
CA THR A 94 15.21 1.52 14.18
C THR A 94 16.24 2.57 14.62
N SER A 95 16.32 3.69 13.90
CA SER A 95 17.29 4.76 14.14
C SER A 95 17.06 5.47 15.48
N GLY A 96 18.09 6.15 16.00
CA GLY A 96 18.04 6.88 17.26
C GLY A 96 16.85 7.85 17.37
N PRO A 97 16.56 8.70 16.36
CA PRO A 97 15.39 9.58 16.39
C PRO A 97 14.06 8.85 16.53
N ILE A 98 13.91 7.65 15.93
CA ILE A 98 12.71 6.83 16.11
C ILE A 98 12.59 6.33 17.56
N GLN A 99 13.68 5.90 18.16
CA GLN A 99 13.68 5.43 19.55
C GLN A 99 13.30 6.56 20.54
N VAL A 100 13.79 7.78 20.30
CA VAL A 100 13.40 8.96 21.10
C VAL A 100 11.90 9.22 20.94
N TRP A 101 11.41 9.24 19.69
CA TRP A 101 9.99 9.45 19.42
C TRP A 101 9.09 8.39 20.09
N LEU A 102 9.49 7.11 20.03
CA LEU A 102 8.75 6.01 20.68
C LEU A 102 8.73 6.13 22.19
N ALA A 103 9.81 6.62 22.81
CA ALA A 103 9.84 6.87 24.25
C ALA A 103 8.83 7.96 24.69
N GLU A 104 8.58 8.95 23.83
CA GLU A 104 7.57 9.99 24.03
C GLU A 104 6.15 9.52 23.70
N HIS A 105 6.01 8.40 22.98
CA HIS A 105 4.72 7.85 22.53
C HIS A 105 4.54 6.39 22.99
N PRO A 106 4.46 6.14 24.34
CA PRO A 106 4.51 4.78 24.91
C PRO A 106 3.36 3.87 24.47
N ARG A 107 2.30 4.42 23.91
CA ARG A 107 1.17 3.66 23.34
C ARG A 107 1.42 3.13 21.91
N VAL A 108 2.53 3.51 21.28
CA VAL A 108 2.91 3.04 19.94
C VAL A 108 3.93 1.92 20.06
N HIS A 109 3.54 0.74 19.61
CA HIS A 109 4.34 -0.48 19.72
C HIS A 109 4.77 -0.93 18.33
N PRO A 110 6.04 -0.72 17.92
CA PRO A 110 6.54 -1.25 16.66
C PRO A 110 6.62 -2.77 16.74
N VAL A 111 6.14 -3.42 15.69
CA VAL A 111 6.17 -4.88 15.54
C VAL A 111 6.94 -5.20 14.27
N PRO A 112 8.24 -5.51 14.37
CA PRO A 112 9.05 -5.85 13.21
C PRO A 112 8.58 -7.17 12.60
N SER A 113 8.42 -7.22 11.28
CA SER A 113 8.12 -8.46 10.58
C SER A 113 9.35 -9.38 10.58
N PRO A 114 9.17 -10.70 10.71
CA PRO A 114 10.29 -11.63 10.60
C PRO A 114 10.99 -11.50 9.25
N VAL A 115 12.32 -11.70 9.24
CA VAL A 115 13.11 -11.66 8.01
C VAL A 115 12.56 -12.66 6.98
N GLY A 116 12.32 -12.20 5.77
CA GLY A 116 11.75 -13.00 4.69
C GLY A 116 10.23 -13.18 4.73
N ALA A 117 9.54 -12.57 5.69
CA ALA A 117 8.09 -12.69 5.85
C ALA A 117 7.32 -11.39 5.45
N SER A 118 7.75 -10.73 4.39
CA SER A 118 7.09 -9.52 3.85
C SER A 118 5.59 -9.72 3.54
N TRP A 119 5.18 -10.97 3.28
CA TRP A 119 3.77 -11.33 3.08
C TRP A 119 2.87 -11.10 4.31
N LEU A 120 3.46 -10.93 5.49
CA LEU A 120 2.73 -10.55 6.70
C LEU A 120 2.37 -9.07 6.71
N ASP A 121 3.06 -8.24 5.94
CA ASP A 121 2.73 -6.83 5.80
C ASP A 121 1.62 -6.63 4.76
N LEU A 122 0.40 -6.38 5.24
CA LEU A 122 -0.76 -6.14 4.38
C LEU A 122 -0.63 -4.85 3.57
N GLN A 123 0.25 -3.92 3.97
CA GLN A 123 0.53 -2.71 3.21
C GLN A 123 1.05 -3.04 1.80
N GLU A 124 1.83 -4.10 1.64
CA GLU A 124 2.28 -4.58 0.32
C GLU A 124 1.12 -4.98 -0.61
N ALA A 125 0.08 -5.59 -0.05
CA ALA A 125 -1.11 -5.91 -0.83
C ALA A 125 -1.93 -4.66 -1.17
N TRP A 126 -1.97 -3.68 -0.25
CA TRP A 126 -2.64 -2.39 -0.48
C TRP A 126 -1.90 -1.56 -1.55
N TRP A 127 -0.56 -1.61 -1.61
CA TRP A 127 0.23 -0.98 -2.68
C TRP A 127 -0.18 -1.42 -4.08
N ARG A 128 -0.63 -2.67 -4.26
CA ARG A 128 -1.14 -3.14 -5.56
C ARG A 128 -2.40 -2.40 -5.96
N LEU A 129 -3.28 -2.11 -5.00
CA LEU A 129 -4.50 -1.33 -5.25
C LEU A 129 -4.14 0.11 -5.57
N LEU A 130 -3.24 0.73 -4.81
CA LEU A 130 -2.78 2.08 -5.06
C LEU A 130 -2.14 2.22 -6.45
N ARG A 131 -1.22 1.32 -6.80
CA ARG A 131 -0.57 1.33 -8.14
C ARG A 131 -1.59 1.25 -9.27
N LYS A 132 -2.61 0.45 -9.11
CA LYS A 132 -3.69 0.33 -10.10
C LYS A 132 -4.54 1.59 -10.18
N GLU A 133 -4.87 2.21 -9.06
CA GLU A 133 -5.75 3.36 -8.98
C GLU A 133 -5.05 4.67 -9.35
N ALA A 134 -3.79 4.85 -8.88
CA ALA A 134 -3.05 6.09 -9.05
C ALA A 134 -2.27 6.15 -10.36
N PHE A 135 -1.66 5.03 -10.79
CA PHE A 135 -0.62 5.09 -11.82
C PHE A 135 -1.02 4.43 -13.14
N ALA A 136 -1.84 3.37 -13.13
CA ALA A 136 -2.10 2.60 -14.32
C ALA A 136 -2.72 3.45 -15.44
N GLY A 137 -2.07 3.48 -16.61
CA GLY A 137 -2.49 4.25 -17.77
C GLY A 137 -2.29 5.76 -17.66
N GLN A 138 -1.58 6.25 -16.63
CA GLN A 138 -1.31 7.66 -16.41
C GLN A 138 0.10 8.04 -16.89
N THR A 139 0.26 9.28 -17.26
CA THR A 139 1.55 9.92 -17.58
C THR A 139 1.79 11.05 -16.59
N PHE A 140 2.98 11.10 -16.01
CA PHE A 140 3.38 12.11 -15.03
C PHE A 140 4.60 12.87 -15.55
N ALA A 141 4.53 14.19 -15.51
CA ALA A 141 5.62 15.07 -15.87
C ALA A 141 6.62 15.26 -14.72
N ASP A 142 6.13 15.33 -13.48
CA ASP A 142 6.93 15.57 -12.27
C ASP A 142 6.39 14.80 -11.06
N HIS A 143 7.10 14.93 -9.93
CA HIS A 143 6.73 14.28 -8.66
C HIS A 143 5.46 14.89 -8.04
N THR A 144 5.13 16.14 -8.31
CA THR A 144 3.92 16.81 -7.78
C THR A 144 2.66 16.17 -8.34
N GLU A 145 2.68 15.84 -9.63
CA GLU A 145 1.57 15.11 -10.26
C GLU A 145 1.41 13.71 -9.66
N ILE A 146 2.52 13.02 -9.34
CA ILE A 146 2.51 11.73 -8.63
C ILE A 146 1.88 11.91 -7.24
N GLU A 147 2.26 12.93 -6.50
CA GLU A 147 1.73 13.24 -5.17
C GLU A 147 0.21 13.44 -5.21
N HIS A 148 -0.28 14.26 -6.14
CA HIS A 148 -1.71 14.49 -6.32
C HIS A 148 -2.45 13.21 -6.73
N ALA A 149 -1.85 12.37 -7.58
CA ALA A 149 -2.45 11.11 -8.00
C ALA A 149 -2.55 10.13 -6.81
N VAL A 150 -1.50 10.03 -5.99
CA VAL A 150 -1.47 9.21 -4.77
C VAL A 150 -2.55 9.68 -3.79
N ALA A 151 -2.64 10.97 -3.50
CA ALA A 151 -3.63 11.52 -2.59
C ALA A 151 -5.06 11.18 -3.04
N ARG A 152 -5.41 11.50 -4.30
CA ARG A 152 -6.74 11.19 -4.86
C ARG A 152 -7.04 9.70 -4.89
N ALA A 153 -6.06 8.85 -5.20
CA ALA A 153 -6.23 7.41 -5.20
C ALA A 153 -6.47 6.87 -3.79
N THR A 154 -5.76 7.40 -2.80
CA THR A 154 -5.96 7.06 -1.38
C THR A 154 -7.37 7.40 -0.93
N ASP A 155 -7.87 8.59 -1.24
CA ASP A 155 -9.24 9.01 -0.91
C ASP A 155 -10.29 8.08 -1.54
N ARG A 156 -10.13 7.73 -2.82
CA ARG A 156 -11.03 6.81 -3.52
C ARG A 156 -11.01 5.39 -2.93
N LEU A 157 -9.82 4.92 -2.53
CA LEU A 157 -9.68 3.62 -1.89
C LEU A 157 -10.30 3.64 -0.49
N ASN A 158 -10.10 4.70 0.28
CA ASN A 158 -10.68 4.88 1.60
C ASN A 158 -12.22 4.98 1.55
N ALA A 159 -12.79 5.63 0.54
CA ALA A 159 -14.25 5.72 0.38
C ALA A 159 -14.93 4.34 0.22
N ARG A 160 -14.19 3.32 -0.18
CA ARG A 160 -14.67 1.93 -0.36
C ARG A 160 -13.92 0.92 0.50
N ALA A 161 -13.21 1.40 1.53
CA ALA A 161 -12.40 0.58 2.41
C ALA A 161 -13.23 -0.49 3.12
N LYS A 162 -12.60 -1.62 3.38
CA LYS A 162 -13.17 -2.76 4.12
C LYS A 162 -12.09 -3.36 5.00
N PRO A 163 -12.46 -3.96 6.14
CA PRO A 163 -11.52 -4.66 7.00
C PRO A 163 -10.64 -5.66 6.24
N TRP A 164 -9.37 -5.70 6.58
CA TRP A 164 -8.41 -6.65 6.04
C TRP A 164 -8.24 -7.82 6.99
N VAL A 165 -8.02 -9.01 6.43
CA VAL A 165 -7.72 -10.23 7.18
C VAL A 165 -6.50 -10.91 6.58
N TRP A 166 -5.68 -11.52 7.44
CA TRP A 166 -4.57 -12.37 6.99
C TRP A 166 -5.12 -13.69 6.45
N GLY A 167 -4.55 -14.13 5.34
CA GLY A 167 -4.94 -15.36 4.70
C GLY A 167 -6.08 -15.21 3.69
N ARG A 168 -6.40 -16.33 3.03
CA ARG A 168 -7.55 -16.39 2.13
C ARG A 168 -8.80 -16.66 2.95
N PRO A 169 -9.92 -15.97 2.69
CA PRO A 169 -11.21 -16.39 3.22
C PRO A 169 -11.41 -17.87 2.87
N GLN A 170 -11.82 -18.67 3.84
CA GLN A 170 -12.20 -20.07 3.57
C GLN A 170 -13.24 -20.04 2.44
N PRO A 171 -13.04 -20.76 1.33
CA PRO A 171 -14.03 -20.78 0.27
C PRO A 171 -15.32 -21.32 0.88
N THR A 172 -16.39 -20.55 0.80
CA THR A 172 -17.71 -21.03 1.15
C THR A 172 -17.95 -22.32 0.36
N PRO A 173 -18.25 -23.44 1.01
CA PRO A 173 -18.44 -24.69 0.28
C PRO A 173 -19.51 -24.46 -0.78
N ARG A 174 -19.11 -24.52 -2.04
CA ARG A 174 -20.05 -24.42 -3.16
C ARG A 174 -20.97 -25.62 -3.04
N ARG A 175 -22.21 -25.40 -2.61
CA ARG A 175 -23.25 -26.39 -2.74
C ARG A 175 -23.50 -26.60 -4.23
N TYR A 176 -22.77 -27.52 -4.84
CA TYR A 176 -23.09 -28.02 -6.16
C TYR A 176 -24.39 -28.80 -6.06
N ARG A 177 -25.49 -28.15 -6.41
CA ARG A 177 -26.72 -28.85 -6.67
C ARG A 177 -26.54 -29.55 -8.01
N ARG A 178 -26.06 -30.80 -8.01
CA ARG A 178 -26.06 -31.64 -9.22
C ARG A 178 -27.51 -31.92 -9.57
N VAL A 179 -28.03 -31.19 -10.54
CA VAL A 179 -29.32 -31.53 -11.15
C VAL A 179 -28.97 -32.51 -12.28
N PHE A 180 -29.13 -33.80 -11.99
CA PHE A 180 -29.08 -34.82 -13.05
C PHE A 180 -30.45 -34.79 -13.77
N ALA A 181 -30.52 -34.16 -14.95
CA ALA A 181 -31.65 -34.31 -15.82
C ALA A 181 -31.44 -35.59 -16.65
N TYR A 182 -32.00 -36.70 -16.24
CA TYR A 182 -32.15 -37.87 -17.10
C TYR A 182 -33.34 -37.59 -18.04
N ARG A 183 -33.08 -37.39 -19.34
CA ARG A 183 -34.13 -37.54 -20.35
C ARG A 183 -34.23 -39.04 -20.63
N LEU A 184 -35.39 -39.57 -20.30
CA LEU A 184 -35.87 -40.88 -20.82
C LEU A 184 -36.28 -40.70 -22.26
#